data_22df73ee5154013c0bf9922aeb186cf4
#
_entry.id   22df73ee5154013c0bf9922aeb186cf4
#
_cell.length_a   1.000
_cell.length_b   1.000
_cell.length_c   1.000
_cell.angle_alpha   90.00
_cell.angle_beta   90.00
_cell.angle_gamma   90.00
#
_symmetry.space_group_name_H-M   'P 1'
#
loop_
_entity.id
_entity.type
_entity.pdbx_description
1 polymer ?
#
loop_
_entity_poly.entity_id
_entity_poly.type
_entity_poly.pdbx_seq_one_letter_code
_entity_poly.pdbx_strand_id
1 'polypeptide(L)'
;SPVQKTFLKNVAAILREGPLTGEEIHGKIHALVKDSGLKPAEAFPAIYQTLMGKEFGPQVGWFLEALDRDFVIAQMEAAAASEAPKEEIIPPFESAALHVESAVLKKFPGIKSAWIHLTGVRIGTQHALLTEKIAALVQGRNWEEVKDSPRLEAFEQMYRDFGANPNKNKPSPVMLVDRLAKGKDFPRVNDLVDSYNYLCIKHQISAGAFNAAAFKAPVTLRFARKGERFQGLGDKERTLDEGELCYFDSSDLCMARDFNHLDADQTKITPDVTDLYLNLDAAPLVSAADFKACIEELVALVQEVCGGTVGERS
;
A
#
# COMPACT_ATOMS: atom_id res chain seq x y z
N SER A 1 11.53 -8.02 15.00
CA SER A 1 12.44 -9.15 15.20
C SER A 1 12.25 -9.79 16.58
N PRO A 2 12.69 -11.05 16.83
CA PRO A 2 12.59 -11.67 18.17
C PRO A 2 13.27 -10.84 19.26
N VAL A 3 14.39 -10.17 18.94
CA VAL A 3 15.12 -9.31 19.88
C VAL A 3 14.31 -8.06 20.22
N GLN A 4 13.64 -7.44 19.24
CA GLN A 4 12.76 -6.30 19.50
C GLN A 4 11.55 -6.67 20.37
N LYS A 5 11.02 -7.87 20.22
CA LYS A 5 9.91 -8.37 21.07
C LYS A 5 10.34 -8.53 22.52
N THR A 6 11.51 -9.14 22.73
CA THR A 6 12.11 -9.23 24.05
C THR A 6 12.36 -7.85 24.63
N PHE A 7 12.82 -6.91 23.82
CA PHE A 7 13.01 -5.52 24.22
C PHE A 7 11.69 -4.86 24.65
N LEU A 8 10.63 -4.94 23.85
CA LEU A 8 9.31 -4.39 24.19
C LEU A 8 8.73 -5.02 25.46
N LYS A 9 8.90 -6.33 25.65
CA LYS A 9 8.50 -7.01 26.89
C LYS A 9 9.24 -6.47 28.11
N ASN A 10 10.54 -6.19 27.97
CA ASN A 10 11.35 -5.62 29.04
C ASN A 10 10.99 -4.15 29.31
N VAL A 11 10.60 -3.37 28.29
CA VAL A 11 10.05 -2.01 28.47
C VAL A 11 8.78 -2.08 29.31
N ALA A 12 7.86 -2.99 29.01
CA ALA A 12 6.65 -3.20 29.82
C ALA A 12 6.99 -3.59 31.28
N ALA A 13 8.00 -4.44 31.48
CA ALA A 13 8.46 -4.83 32.81
C ALA A 13 9.00 -3.64 33.63
N ILE A 14 9.80 -2.76 32.99
CA ILE A 14 10.28 -1.51 33.63
C ILE A 14 9.11 -0.65 34.11
N LEU A 15 8.09 -0.48 33.27
CA LEU A 15 6.92 0.33 33.62
C LEU A 15 6.06 -0.31 34.74
N ARG A 16 6.14 -1.63 34.95
CA ARG A 16 5.46 -2.33 36.04
C ARG A 16 6.11 -2.16 37.41
N GLU A 17 7.36 -1.73 37.48
CA GLU A 17 8.04 -1.52 38.76
C GLU A 17 7.38 -0.46 39.64
N GLY A 18 6.56 0.43 39.05
CA GLY A 18 5.82 1.47 39.76
C GLY A 18 5.77 2.79 39.00
N PRO A 19 5.27 3.84 39.61
CA PRO A 19 5.31 5.17 39.03
C PRO A 19 6.75 5.65 38.94
N LEU A 20 7.22 5.92 37.73
CA LEU A 20 8.54 6.42 37.41
C LEU A 20 8.43 7.77 36.72
N THR A 21 9.37 8.67 36.98
CA THR A 21 9.48 9.93 36.25
C THR A 21 10.02 9.71 34.84
N GLY A 22 9.77 10.66 33.94
CA GLY A 22 10.25 10.62 32.57
C GLY A 22 11.78 10.45 32.49
N GLU A 23 12.54 11.06 33.40
CA GLU A 23 13.99 10.92 33.50
C GLU A 23 14.40 9.49 33.88
N GLU A 24 13.73 8.89 34.87
CA GLU A 24 13.99 7.51 35.28
C GLU A 24 13.64 6.51 34.18
N ILE A 25 12.50 6.67 33.52
CA ILE A 25 12.09 5.85 32.38
C ILE A 25 13.14 5.97 31.25
N HIS A 26 13.54 7.20 30.94
CA HIS A 26 14.54 7.48 29.90
C HIS A 26 15.86 6.75 30.18
N GLY A 27 16.39 6.88 31.40
CA GLY A 27 17.62 6.24 31.82
C GLY A 27 17.54 4.70 31.76
N LYS A 28 16.44 4.11 32.27
CA LYS A 28 16.23 2.65 32.25
C LYS A 28 16.11 2.11 30.82
N ILE A 29 15.40 2.81 29.92
CA ILE A 29 15.28 2.37 28.52
C ILE A 29 16.63 2.47 27.81
N HIS A 30 17.40 3.52 28.00
CA HIS A 30 18.74 3.62 27.42
C HIS A 30 19.70 2.53 27.92
N ALA A 31 19.62 2.15 29.18
CA ALA A 31 20.35 1.01 29.73
C ALA A 31 19.91 -0.30 29.05
N LEU A 32 18.57 -0.50 28.95
CA LEU A 32 18.00 -1.68 28.31
C LEU A 32 18.42 -1.79 26.82
N VAL A 33 18.51 -0.68 26.08
CA VAL A 33 19.01 -0.68 24.69
C VAL A 33 20.43 -1.24 24.63
N LYS A 34 21.33 -0.80 25.53
CA LYS A 34 22.70 -1.29 25.58
C LYS A 34 22.80 -2.79 25.87
N ASP A 35 21.93 -3.27 26.78
CA ASP A 35 21.93 -4.67 27.21
C ASP A 35 21.23 -5.60 26.20
N SER A 36 20.34 -5.07 25.37
CA SER A 36 19.56 -5.85 24.41
C SER A 36 20.33 -6.25 23.14
N GLY A 37 21.47 -5.62 22.88
CA GLY A 37 22.21 -5.77 21.62
C GLY A 37 21.59 -5.07 20.41
N LEU A 38 20.47 -4.36 20.61
CA LEU A 38 19.87 -3.53 19.55
C LEU A 38 20.61 -2.20 19.40
N LYS A 39 20.69 -1.70 18.19
CA LYS A 39 21.09 -0.31 17.96
C LYS A 39 19.96 0.64 18.36
N PRO A 40 20.26 1.87 18.82
CA PRO A 40 19.21 2.87 19.09
C PRO A 40 18.22 3.06 17.93
N ALA A 41 18.72 3.03 16.70
CA ALA A 41 17.90 3.12 15.46
C ALA A 41 16.97 1.92 15.22
N GLU A 42 17.07 0.85 16.01
CA GLU A 42 16.20 -0.33 15.93
C GLU A 42 15.28 -0.44 17.16
N ALA A 43 15.75 0.05 18.32
CA ALA A 43 15.06 -0.05 19.59
C ALA A 43 13.98 1.03 19.75
N PHE A 44 14.32 2.31 19.51
CA PHE A 44 13.36 3.40 19.67
C PHE A 44 12.20 3.36 18.67
N PRO A 45 12.43 3.09 17.36
CA PRO A 45 11.33 2.88 16.44
C PRO A 45 10.36 1.79 16.87
N ALA A 46 10.83 0.71 17.50
CA ALA A 46 9.91 -0.35 17.99
C ALA A 46 8.92 0.18 19.05
N ILE A 47 9.33 1.09 19.94
CA ILE A 47 8.45 1.75 20.91
C ILE A 47 7.45 2.66 20.20
N TYR A 48 7.95 3.55 19.34
CA TYR A 48 7.10 4.54 18.66
C TYR A 48 6.12 3.90 17.68
N GLN A 49 6.54 2.88 16.95
CA GLN A 49 5.66 2.11 16.06
C GLN A 49 4.54 1.43 16.85
N THR A 50 4.87 0.85 18.02
CA THR A 50 3.88 0.18 18.89
C THR A 50 2.82 1.14 19.40
N LEU A 51 3.19 2.39 19.75
CA LEU A 51 2.29 3.34 20.41
C LEU A 51 1.67 4.38 19.48
N MET A 52 2.36 4.75 18.40
CA MET A 52 1.96 5.84 17.51
C MET A 52 1.93 5.46 16.03
N GLY A 53 2.40 4.25 15.66
CA GLY A 53 2.56 3.89 14.25
C GLY A 53 3.68 4.67 13.52
N LYS A 54 4.63 5.29 14.24
CA LYS A 54 5.71 6.12 13.69
C LYS A 54 7.07 5.55 14.09
N GLU A 55 8.11 5.82 13.30
CA GLU A 55 9.48 5.36 13.61
C GLU A 55 10.24 6.29 14.57
N PHE A 56 9.73 7.49 14.81
CA PHE A 56 10.34 8.49 15.69
C PHE A 56 9.28 9.27 16.46
N GLY A 57 9.70 9.88 17.58
CA GLY A 57 8.80 10.63 18.45
C GLY A 57 9.57 11.51 19.45
N PRO A 58 8.85 12.10 20.44
CA PRO A 58 9.46 12.88 21.52
C PRO A 58 10.45 12.04 22.32
N GLN A 59 11.19 12.68 23.24
CA GLN A 59 12.08 11.93 24.15
C GLN A 59 11.31 10.83 24.88
N VAL A 60 11.77 9.59 24.72
CA VAL A 60 11.02 8.37 25.07
C VAL A 60 10.52 8.33 26.51
N GLY A 61 11.32 8.78 27.48
CA GLY A 61 10.96 8.73 28.88
C GLY A 61 9.75 9.64 29.20
N TRP A 62 9.80 10.91 28.78
CA TRP A 62 8.72 11.89 28.98
C TRP A 62 7.50 11.56 28.12
N PHE A 63 7.71 10.98 26.96
CA PHE A 63 6.61 10.49 26.12
C PHE A 63 5.83 9.36 26.83
N LEU A 64 6.52 8.39 27.42
CA LEU A 64 5.88 7.27 28.11
C LEU A 64 5.25 7.70 29.45
N GLU A 65 5.85 8.67 30.16
CA GLU A 65 5.29 9.26 31.39
C GLU A 65 3.95 9.98 31.11
N ALA A 66 3.84 10.65 29.95
CA ALA A 66 2.63 11.40 29.57
C ALA A 66 1.47 10.52 29.14
N LEU A 67 1.69 9.24 28.89
CA LEU A 67 0.67 8.28 28.48
C LEU A 67 0.11 7.51 29.69
N ASP A 68 -1.10 6.97 29.54
CA ASP A 68 -1.64 6.03 30.52
C ASP A 68 -0.74 4.79 30.61
N ARG A 69 -0.24 4.53 31.80
CA ARG A 69 0.77 3.49 32.05
C ARG A 69 0.24 2.09 31.72
N ASP A 70 -0.98 1.78 32.10
CA ASP A 70 -1.56 0.45 31.89
C ASP A 70 -1.84 0.23 30.41
N PHE A 71 -2.26 1.27 29.69
CA PHE A 71 -2.36 1.25 28.24
C PHE A 71 -1.00 0.97 27.57
N VAL A 72 0.06 1.68 27.95
CA VAL A 72 1.41 1.46 27.40
C VAL A 72 1.89 0.04 27.64
N ILE A 73 1.75 -0.47 28.88
CA ILE A 73 2.11 -1.85 29.23
C ILE A 73 1.35 -2.84 28.34
N ALA A 74 0.03 -2.69 28.21
CA ALA A 74 -0.80 -3.56 27.40
C ALA A 74 -0.37 -3.57 25.92
N GLN A 75 -0.08 -2.39 25.36
CA GLN A 75 0.39 -2.28 23.96
C GLN A 75 1.76 -2.93 23.75
N MET A 76 2.71 -2.70 24.66
CA MET A 76 4.04 -3.32 24.59
C MET A 76 3.97 -4.85 24.70
N GLU A 77 3.12 -5.37 25.57
CA GLU A 77 2.94 -6.81 25.74
C GLU A 77 2.21 -7.44 24.54
N ALA A 78 1.18 -6.77 24.05
CA ALA A 78 0.48 -7.20 22.82
C ALA A 78 1.46 -7.26 21.63
N ALA A 79 2.30 -6.24 21.47
CA ALA A 79 3.32 -6.20 20.42
C ALA A 79 4.42 -7.26 20.63
N ALA A 80 4.79 -7.54 21.88
CA ALA A 80 5.75 -8.59 22.24
C ALA A 80 5.16 -10.00 22.09
N ALA A 81 3.90 -10.20 22.47
CA ALA A 81 3.16 -11.46 22.36
C ALA A 81 2.66 -11.72 20.94
N SER A 82 2.43 -10.63 20.15
CA SER A 82 2.13 -10.87 18.75
C SER A 82 3.28 -11.77 18.27
N GLU A 83 3.00 -13.03 17.92
CA GLU A 83 3.89 -13.71 16.99
C GLU A 83 4.16 -12.66 15.94
N ALA A 84 5.45 -12.39 15.61
CA ALA A 84 5.75 -11.66 14.40
C ALA A 84 4.80 -12.28 13.39
N PRO A 85 3.90 -11.52 12.72
CA PRO A 85 3.17 -12.19 11.69
C PRO A 85 4.30 -12.97 11.04
N LYS A 86 4.26 -14.34 11.11
CA LYS A 86 4.99 -15.10 10.12
C LYS A 86 4.61 -14.26 8.94
N GLU A 87 5.58 -13.55 8.30
CA GLU A 87 5.32 -13.09 6.97
C GLU A 87 4.75 -14.36 6.33
N GLU A 88 3.47 -14.55 6.50
CA GLU A 88 2.70 -15.11 5.45
C GLU A 88 3.06 -14.09 4.39
N ILE A 89 4.13 -14.42 3.67
CA ILE A 89 4.19 -14.05 2.26
C ILE A 89 2.84 -14.58 1.84
N ILE A 90 1.83 -13.67 1.93
CA ILE A 90 0.60 -13.97 1.21
C ILE A 90 1.18 -14.00 -0.17
N PRO A 91 1.32 -15.20 -0.72
CA PRO A 91 1.83 -15.30 -2.07
C PRO A 91 0.93 -14.35 -2.80
N PRO A 92 1.47 -13.35 -3.54
CA PRO A 92 0.68 -12.39 -4.28
C PRO A 92 -0.47 -13.20 -4.78
N PHE A 93 -1.73 -12.83 -4.43
CA PHE A 93 -2.89 -13.71 -4.61
C PHE A 93 -2.65 -14.42 -5.91
N GLU A 94 -2.11 -15.65 -5.86
CA GLU A 94 -1.63 -16.37 -7.04
C GLU A 94 -2.86 -16.66 -7.89
N SER A 95 -3.24 -15.60 -8.59
CA SER A 95 -3.82 -15.88 -9.89
C SER A 95 -2.63 -16.40 -10.70
N ALA A 96 -2.79 -17.44 -11.48
CA ALA A 96 -1.79 -17.87 -12.47
C ALA A 96 -1.31 -16.73 -13.38
N ALA A 97 -1.88 -15.53 -13.21
CA ALA A 97 -1.63 -14.31 -13.95
C ALA A 97 -0.50 -13.44 -13.43
N LEU A 98 -0.07 -13.54 -12.15
CA LEU A 98 0.94 -12.64 -11.58
C LEU A 98 2.15 -13.40 -11.02
N HIS A 99 3.33 -12.95 -11.40
CA HIS A 99 4.60 -13.30 -10.78
C HIS A 99 5.30 -12.04 -10.25
N VAL A 100 5.90 -12.09 -9.05
CA VAL A 100 6.74 -11.02 -8.51
C VAL A 100 8.17 -11.51 -8.42
N GLU A 101 9.10 -10.85 -9.12
CA GLU A 101 10.51 -11.25 -9.09
C GLU A 101 11.08 -11.16 -7.68
N SER A 102 11.93 -12.14 -7.31
CA SER A 102 12.57 -12.22 -5.99
C SER A 102 13.40 -10.96 -5.64
N ALA A 103 13.95 -10.28 -6.64
CA ALA A 103 14.66 -9.01 -6.46
C ALA A 103 13.75 -7.90 -5.93
N VAL A 104 12.48 -7.86 -6.37
CA VAL A 104 11.45 -6.91 -5.89
C VAL A 104 11.09 -7.23 -4.44
N LEU A 105 10.79 -8.50 -4.14
CA LEU A 105 10.45 -8.94 -2.78
C LEU A 105 11.57 -8.69 -1.78
N LYS A 106 12.82 -8.86 -2.21
CA LYS A 106 14.01 -8.58 -1.39
C LYS A 106 14.17 -7.09 -1.10
N LYS A 107 13.88 -6.22 -2.08
CA LYS A 107 14.03 -4.76 -1.93
C LYS A 107 12.85 -4.15 -1.19
N PHE A 108 11.64 -4.67 -1.41
CA PHE A 108 10.40 -4.20 -0.80
C PHE A 108 9.69 -5.34 -0.07
N PRO A 109 10.22 -5.81 1.07
CA PRO A 109 9.56 -6.82 1.88
C PRO A 109 8.20 -6.28 2.34
N GLY A 110 7.15 -7.07 2.13
CA GLY A 110 5.78 -6.68 2.48
C GLY A 110 5.02 -5.88 1.41
N ILE A 111 5.62 -5.61 0.23
CA ILE A 111 4.85 -5.14 -0.95
C ILE A 111 3.73 -6.13 -1.27
N LYS A 112 2.59 -5.63 -1.66
CA LYS A 112 1.43 -6.47 -2.03
C LYS A 112 0.94 -6.08 -3.40
N SER A 113 0.62 -7.10 -4.20
CA SER A 113 -0.03 -6.94 -5.50
C SER A 113 -1.03 -8.08 -5.71
N ALA A 114 -2.15 -7.78 -6.33
CA ALA A 114 -3.16 -8.77 -6.69
C ALA A 114 -3.71 -8.46 -8.08
N TRP A 115 -3.97 -9.50 -8.85
CA TRP A 115 -4.59 -9.43 -10.17
C TRP A 115 -5.81 -10.33 -10.18
N ILE A 116 -6.98 -9.79 -10.47
CA ILE A 116 -8.26 -10.48 -10.44
C ILE A 116 -8.89 -10.43 -11.84
N HIS A 117 -9.14 -11.58 -12.43
CA HIS A 117 -9.80 -11.70 -13.71
C HIS A 117 -11.31 -11.52 -13.55
N LEU A 118 -11.90 -10.62 -14.33
CA LEU A 118 -13.34 -10.40 -14.44
C LEU A 118 -13.78 -10.54 -15.88
N THR A 119 -14.86 -11.28 -16.10
CA THR A 119 -15.46 -11.50 -17.41
C THR A 119 -16.91 -11.01 -17.43
N GLY A 120 -17.38 -10.57 -18.59
CA GLY A 120 -18.77 -10.13 -18.79
C GLY A 120 -19.09 -8.78 -18.13
N VAL A 121 -18.09 -7.94 -17.86
CA VAL A 121 -18.32 -6.58 -17.33
C VAL A 121 -18.96 -5.67 -18.37
N ARG A 122 -19.72 -4.68 -17.92
CA ARG A 122 -20.32 -3.63 -18.74
C ARG A 122 -19.96 -2.28 -18.14
N ILE A 123 -19.13 -1.54 -18.84
CA ILE A 123 -18.59 -0.28 -18.34
C ILE A 123 -19.57 0.85 -18.69
N GLY A 124 -20.31 1.29 -17.67
CA GLY A 124 -21.25 2.42 -17.77
C GLY A 124 -20.64 3.73 -17.27
N THR A 125 -21.50 4.72 -17.09
CA THR A 125 -21.15 6.02 -16.53
C THR A 125 -22.19 6.47 -15.51
N GLN A 126 -21.73 7.10 -14.42
CA GLN A 126 -22.60 7.75 -13.42
C GLN A 126 -23.59 6.80 -12.71
N HIS A 127 -23.16 5.58 -12.39
CA HIS A 127 -23.98 4.67 -11.61
C HIS A 127 -24.40 5.31 -10.27
N ALA A 128 -25.69 5.28 -9.94
CA ALA A 128 -26.27 6.03 -8.81
C ALA A 128 -25.61 5.66 -7.48
N LEU A 129 -25.53 4.37 -7.16
CA LEU A 129 -24.89 3.88 -5.93
C LEU A 129 -23.44 4.34 -5.81
N LEU A 130 -22.64 4.25 -6.88
CA LEU A 130 -21.25 4.67 -6.87
C LEU A 130 -21.13 6.18 -6.67
N THR A 131 -22.04 6.95 -7.28
CA THR A 131 -22.10 8.41 -7.12
C THR A 131 -22.38 8.79 -5.67
N GLU A 132 -23.32 8.12 -5.00
CA GLU A 132 -23.61 8.32 -3.58
C GLU A 132 -22.44 7.94 -2.69
N LYS A 133 -21.80 6.77 -2.93
CA LYS A 133 -20.62 6.33 -2.18
C LYS A 133 -19.45 7.33 -2.29
N ILE A 134 -19.18 7.83 -3.49
CA ILE A 134 -18.13 8.84 -3.73
C ILE A 134 -18.47 10.14 -2.99
N ALA A 135 -19.71 10.64 -3.11
CA ALA A 135 -20.11 11.87 -2.44
C ALA A 135 -19.97 11.76 -0.91
N ALA A 136 -20.44 10.66 -0.33
CA ALA A 136 -20.32 10.40 1.10
C ALA A 136 -18.83 10.33 1.56
N LEU A 137 -17.97 9.66 0.79
CA LEU A 137 -16.55 9.57 1.10
C LEU A 137 -15.87 10.94 1.03
N VAL A 138 -16.14 11.72 -0.03
CA VAL A 138 -15.51 13.02 -0.24
C VAL A 138 -15.92 14.02 0.84
N GLN A 139 -17.20 14.02 1.23
CA GLN A 139 -17.72 14.91 2.28
C GLN A 139 -17.33 14.46 3.71
N GLY A 140 -17.15 13.16 3.92
CA GLY A 140 -16.96 12.57 5.24
C GLY A 140 -15.53 12.64 5.78
N ARG A 141 -14.57 13.23 5.06
CA ARG A 141 -13.13 13.23 5.44
C ARG A 141 -12.49 14.60 5.35
N ASN A 142 -11.55 14.85 6.28
CA ASN A 142 -10.61 15.96 6.18
C ASN A 142 -9.40 15.55 5.31
N TRP A 143 -9.42 15.93 4.05
CA TRP A 143 -8.40 15.54 3.06
C TRP A 143 -7.03 16.17 3.33
N GLU A 144 -6.97 17.30 4.01
CA GLU A 144 -5.70 17.91 4.46
C GLU A 144 -4.98 17.03 5.50
N GLU A 145 -5.73 16.31 6.34
CA GLU A 145 -5.15 15.34 7.28
C GLU A 145 -4.80 14.03 6.58
N VAL A 146 -5.65 13.58 5.65
CA VAL A 146 -5.46 12.31 4.93
C VAL A 146 -4.20 12.33 4.07
N LYS A 147 -3.84 13.48 3.46
CA LYS A 147 -2.64 13.57 2.60
C LYS A 147 -1.33 13.26 3.34
N ASP A 148 -1.28 13.50 4.64
CA ASP A 148 -0.10 13.27 5.48
C ASP A 148 -0.14 11.90 6.18
N SER A 149 -0.96 10.97 5.66
CA SER A 149 -1.10 9.65 6.27
C SER A 149 0.14 8.77 6.06
N PRO A 150 0.47 7.90 7.03
CA PRO A 150 1.62 6.99 6.91
C PRO A 150 1.54 6.05 5.69
N ARG A 151 0.34 5.67 5.25
CA ARG A 151 0.16 4.79 4.07
C ARG A 151 0.58 5.49 2.78
N LEU A 152 0.25 6.79 2.62
CA LEU A 152 0.65 7.57 1.45
C LEU A 152 2.15 7.88 1.49
N GLU A 153 2.70 8.21 2.66
CA GLU A 153 4.14 8.41 2.84
C GLU A 153 4.94 7.14 2.48
N ALA A 154 4.44 5.96 2.85
CA ALA A 154 5.07 4.68 2.48
C ALA A 154 5.12 4.45 0.97
N PHE A 155 4.08 4.84 0.23
CA PHE A 155 4.10 4.83 -1.24
C PHE A 155 5.16 5.78 -1.80
N GLU A 156 5.22 7.01 -1.31
CA GLU A 156 6.22 7.98 -1.77
C GLU A 156 7.65 7.54 -1.44
N GLN A 157 7.86 6.94 -0.25
CA GLN A 157 9.16 6.42 0.13
C GLN A 157 9.58 5.26 -0.80
N MET A 158 8.66 4.33 -1.09
CA MET A 158 8.92 3.23 -2.02
C MET A 158 9.30 3.75 -3.43
N TYR A 159 8.63 4.82 -3.90
CA TYR A 159 8.98 5.47 -5.18
C TYR A 159 10.41 6.05 -5.16
N ARG A 160 10.79 6.74 -4.09
CA ARG A 160 12.18 7.20 -3.90
C ARG A 160 13.17 6.05 -3.92
N ASP A 161 12.84 4.93 -3.28
CA ASP A 161 13.72 3.77 -3.14
C ASP A 161 13.97 3.04 -4.46
N PHE A 162 13.01 3.02 -5.39
CA PHE A 162 13.27 2.47 -6.73
C PHE A 162 13.72 3.52 -7.76
N GLY A 163 13.97 4.76 -7.33
CA GLY A 163 14.58 5.81 -8.16
C GLY A 163 13.59 6.74 -8.85
N ALA A 164 12.29 6.58 -8.66
CA ALA A 164 11.31 7.54 -9.15
C ALA A 164 11.27 8.80 -8.27
N ASN A 165 10.98 9.94 -8.89
CA ASN A 165 10.78 11.18 -8.17
C ASN A 165 9.27 11.35 -7.85
N PRO A 166 8.81 11.17 -6.60
CA PRO A 166 7.39 11.22 -6.25
C PRO A 166 6.77 12.62 -6.44
N ASN A 167 7.57 13.68 -6.58
CA ASN A 167 7.05 15.01 -6.93
C ASN A 167 6.68 15.13 -8.41
N LYS A 168 7.29 14.32 -9.27
CA LYS A 168 6.98 14.26 -10.72
C LYS A 168 6.07 13.11 -11.07
N ASN A 169 6.36 11.93 -10.53
CA ASN A 169 5.64 10.69 -10.75
C ASN A 169 4.91 10.32 -9.44
N LYS A 170 3.79 11.01 -9.14
CA LYS A 170 3.06 10.76 -7.91
C LYS A 170 2.37 9.39 -7.97
N PRO A 171 2.46 8.58 -6.89
CA PRO A 171 1.60 7.40 -6.76
C PRO A 171 0.12 7.75 -6.92
N SER A 172 -0.66 6.90 -7.57
CA SER A 172 -2.08 7.16 -7.83
C SER A 172 -2.88 7.58 -6.60
N PRO A 173 -2.78 6.90 -5.43
CA PRO A 173 -3.50 7.33 -4.24
C PRO A 173 -3.06 8.71 -3.72
N VAL A 174 -1.76 9.03 -3.80
CA VAL A 174 -1.24 10.36 -3.41
C VAL A 174 -1.79 11.43 -4.33
N MET A 175 -1.80 11.21 -5.63
CA MET A 175 -2.32 12.17 -6.61
C MET A 175 -3.82 12.44 -6.41
N LEU A 176 -4.60 11.40 -6.16
CA LEU A 176 -6.05 11.49 -5.95
C LEU A 176 -6.38 12.23 -4.64
N VAL A 177 -5.68 11.91 -3.55
CA VAL A 177 -5.85 12.58 -2.25
C VAL A 177 -5.42 14.05 -2.33
N ASP A 178 -4.27 14.36 -2.94
CA ASP A 178 -3.81 15.73 -3.17
C ASP A 178 -4.85 16.57 -3.96
N ARG A 179 -5.53 15.94 -4.90
CA ARG A 179 -6.58 16.60 -5.67
C ARG A 179 -7.74 17.02 -4.78
N LEU A 180 -8.20 16.14 -3.90
CA LEU A 180 -9.30 16.40 -2.96
C LEU A 180 -8.89 17.40 -1.87
N ALA A 181 -7.66 17.31 -1.35
CA ALA A 181 -7.12 18.27 -0.38
C ALA A 181 -7.07 19.71 -0.94
N LYS A 182 -6.86 19.85 -2.25
CA LYS A 182 -6.92 21.14 -2.96
C LYS A 182 -8.35 21.60 -3.28
N GLY A 183 -9.37 20.95 -2.73
CA GLY A 183 -10.78 21.30 -2.96
C GLY A 183 -11.27 21.03 -4.38
N LYS A 184 -10.57 20.18 -5.14
CA LYS A 184 -11.02 19.77 -6.48
C LYS A 184 -11.94 18.56 -6.39
N ASP A 185 -12.88 18.46 -7.32
CA ASP A 185 -13.80 17.33 -7.40
C ASP A 185 -13.09 15.99 -7.61
N PHE A 186 -13.75 14.92 -7.16
CA PHE A 186 -13.37 13.55 -7.52
C PHE A 186 -13.34 13.38 -9.04
N PRO A 187 -12.26 12.82 -9.62
CA PRO A 187 -12.18 12.66 -11.08
C PRO A 187 -13.15 11.59 -11.56
N ARG A 188 -14.13 11.99 -12.38
CA ARG A 188 -15.11 11.07 -12.98
C ARG A 188 -14.68 10.72 -14.40
N VAL A 189 -14.62 9.42 -14.71
CA VAL A 189 -14.23 8.89 -16.03
C VAL A 189 -15.30 7.93 -16.54
N ASN A 190 -15.45 6.78 -15.91
CA ASN A 190 -16.50 5.78 -16.11
C ASN A 190 -16.65 4.96 -14.84
N ASP A 191 -17.69 4.14 -14.76
CA ASP A 191 -18.04 3.45 -13.51
C ASP A 191 -16.96 2.48 -13.03
N LEU A 192 -16.18 1.85 -13.92
CA LEU A 192 -15.07 0.99 -13.55
C LEU A 192 -13.89 1.79 -12.95
N VAL A 193 -13.46 2.84 -13.67
CA VAL A 193 -12.35 3.71 -13.22
C VAL A 193 -12.73 4.42 -11.92
N ASP A 194 -13.96 4.89 -11.83
CA ASP A 194 -14.47 5.56 -10.62
C ASP A 194 -14.52 4.59 -9.43
N SER A 195 -14.84 3.31 -9.65
CA SER A 195 -14.85 2.28 -8.61
C SER A 195 -13.47 2.05 -8.03
N TYR A 196 -12.44 1.84 -8.85
CA TYR A 196 -11.11 1.63 -8.31
C TYR A 196 -10.48 2.93 -7.76
N ASN A 197 -10.75 4.10 -8.33
CA ASN A 197 -10.32 5.38 -7.76
C ASN A 197 -10.96 5.64 -6.39
N TYR A 198 -12.24 5.28 -6.21
CA TYR A 198 -12.92 5.34 -4.92
C TYR A 198 -12.18 4.48 -3.88
N LEU A 199 -11.79 3.25 -4.21
CA LEU A 199 -11.01 2.39 -3.32
C LEU A 199 -9.60 2.95 -3.04
N CYS A 200 -8.94 3.52 -4.07
CA CYS A 200 -7.62 4.14 -3.92
C CYS A 200 -7.61 5.21 -2.83
N ILE A 201 -8.59 6.12 -2.83
CA ILE A 201 -8.65 7.19 -1.83
C ILE A 201 -9.21 6.70 -0.49
N LYS A 202 -10.11 5.71 -0.49
CA LYS A 202 -10.70 5.16 0.73
C LYS A 202 -9.67 4.43 1.58
N HIS A 203 -8.86 3.58 0.96
CA HIS A 203 -7.91 2.69 1.61
C HIS A 203 -6.45 3.11 1.44
N GLN A 204 -6.17 4.13 0.64
CA GLN A 204 -4.82 4.62 0.35
C GLN A 204 -3.95 3.50 -0.26
N ILE A 205 -4.50 2.83 -1.26
CA ILE A 205 -3.85 1.81 -2.08
C ILE A 205 -3.87 2.26 -3.54
N SER A 206 -3.05 1.63 -4.40
CA SER A 206 -3.17 1.81 -5.85
C SER A 206 -4.07 0.73 -6.43
N ALA A 207 -4.86 1.07 -7.42
CA ALA A 207 -5.62 0.10 -8.20
C ALA A 207 -5.81 0.59 -9.64
N GLY A 208 -5.94 -0.36 -10.56
CA GLY A 208 -6.14 -0.13 -11.98
C GLY A 208 -6.85 -1.30 -12.65
N ALA A 209 -6.99 -1.23 -13.95
CA ALA A 209 -7.56 -2.33 -14.75
C ALA A 209 -6.90 -2.42 -16.12
N PHE A 210 -6.77 -3.63 -16.63
CA PHE A 210 -6.12 -3.93 -17.92
C PHE A 210 -7.04 -4.80 -18.78
N ASN A 211 -7.12 -4.47 -20.07
CA ASN A 211 -7.86 -5.28 -21.06
C ASN A 211 -7.20 -6.65 -21.22
N ALA A 212 -7.92 -7.73 -20.85
CA ALA A 212 -7.39 -9.09 -20.87
C ALA A 212 -6.95 -9.54 -22.28
N ALA A 213 -7.59 -9.04 -23.32
CA ALA A 213 -7.25 -9.38 -24.72
C ALA A 213 -5.97 -8.69 -25.23
N ALA A 214 -5.45 -7.69 -24.49
CA ALA A 214 -4.36 -6.84 -24.96
C ALA A 214 -2.98 -7.23 -24.44
N PHE A 215 -2.86 -8.26 -23.59
CA PHE A 215 -1.59 -8.75 -23.05
C PHE A 215 -1.59 -10.27 -22.90
N LYS A 216 -0.43 -10.85 -22.62
CA LYS A 216 -0.23 -12.29 -22.44
C LYS A 216 0.18 -12.61 -21.01
N ALA A 217 -0.67 -13.34 -20.28
CA ALA A 217 -0.32 -13.85 -18.95
C ALA A 217 0.83 -14.91 -19.03
N PRO A 218 1.61 -15.11 -17.95
CA PRO A 218 1.56 -14.36 -16.70
C PRO A 218 2.17 -12.96 -16.80
N VAL A 219 1.72 -12.06 -15.97
CA VAL A 219 2.32 -10.74 -15.79
C VAL A 219 3.42 -10.82 -14.74
N THR A 220 4.53 -10.13 -14.94
CA THR A 220 5.65 -10.11 -14.01
C THR A 220 5.88 -8.70 -13.47
N LEU A 221 5.82 -8.52 -12.16
CA LEU A 221 6.32 -7.31 -11.49
C LEU A 221 7.83 -7.46 -11.30
N ARG A 222 8.59 -6.62 -11.99
CA ARG A 222 10.04 -6.64 -11.96
C ARG A 222 10.67 -5.27 -12.23
N PHE A 223 11.94 -5.17 -11.99
CA PHE A 223 12.71 -4.00 -12.42
C PHE A 223 12.94 -4.01 -13.93
N ALA A 224 12.80 -2.84 -14.55
CA ALA A 224 13.09 -2.65 -15.97
C ALA A 224 14.58 -2.87 -16.26
N ARG A 225 14.86 -3.47 -17.40
CA ARG A 225 16.21 -3.70 -17.93
C ARG A 225 16.58 -2.61 -18.91
N LYS A 226 17.85 -2.40 -19.10
CA LYS A 226 18.36 -1.40 -20.05
C LYS A 226 17.81 -1.61 -21.46
N GLY A 227 17.22 -0.56 -22.03
CA GLY A 227 16.73 -0.55 -23.40
C GLY A 227 15.28 -0.99 -23.60
N GLU A 228 14.59 -1.42 -22.54
CA GLU A 228 13.16 -1.71 -22.60
C GLU A 228 12.35 -0.44 -22.86
N ARG A 229 11.19 -0.59 -23.48
CA ARG A 229 10.38 0.52 -23.97
C ARG A 229 9.00 0.53 -23.33
N PHE A 230 8.43 1.73 -23.23
CA PHE A 230 7.10 1.96 -22.71
C PHE A 230 6.39 3.05 -23.51
N GLN A 231 5.12 2.83 -23.79
CA GLN A 231 4.22 3.82 -24.37
C GLN A 231 3.02 4.03 -23.44
N GLY A 232 3.02 5.15 -22.71
CA GLY A 232 1.92 5.51 -21.83
C GLY A 232 0.69 6.04 -22.56
N LEU A 233 -0.41 6.18 -21.84
CA LEU A 233 -1.66 6.73 -22.36
C LEU A 233 -1.45 8.14 -22.94
N GLY A 234 -1.65 8.28 -24.26
CA GLY A 234 -1.50 9.56 -24.97
C GLY A 234 -0.06 10.06 -25.13
N ASP A 235 0.92 9.32 -24.65
CA ASP A 235 2.32 9.68 -24.69
C ASP A 235 3.05 9.10 -25.92
N LYS A 236 4.24 9.67 -26.21
CA LYS A 236 5.18 9.06 -27.13
C LYS A 236 5.90 7.91 -26.44
N GLU A 237 6.29 6.93 -27.27
CA GLU A 237 7.14 5.84 -26.79
C GLU A 237 8.47 6.38 -26.24
N ARG A 238 8.87 5.86 -25.07
CA ARG A 238 10.15 6.19 -24.42
C ARG A 238 10.92 4.92 -24.05
N THR A 239 12.21 5.07 -23.83
CA THR A 239 13.03 4.04 -23.20
C THR A 239 12.86 4.15 -21.68
N LEU A 240 12.69 3.02 -21.01
CA LEU A 240 12.68 2.93 -19.55
C LEU A 240 14.08 3.11 -18.99
N ASP A 241 14.18 3.71 -17.82
CA ASP A 241 15.41 3.73 -17.06
C ASP A 241 15.62 2.38 -16.38
N GLU A 242 16.85 1.90 -16.34
CA GLU A 242 17.17 0.64 -15.65
C GLU A 242 16.84 0.75 -14.17
N GLY A 243 16.06 -0.22 -13.68
CA GLY A 243 15.63 -0.25 -12.27
C GLY A 243 14.26 0.38 -11.99
N GLU A 244 13.57 0.97 -13.00
CA GLU A 244 12.16 1.34 -12.83
C GLU A 244 11.34 0.08 -12.48
N LEU A 245 10.44 0.18 -11.47
CA LEU A 245 9.59 -0.94 -11.08
C LEU A 245 8.34 -0.99 -11.98
N CYS A 246 8.22 -2.03 -12.78
CA CYS A 246 7.23 -2.10 -13.85
C CYS A 246 6.54 -3.48 -13.90
N TYR A 247 5.35 -3.50 -14.48
CA TYR A 247 4.65 -4.71 -14.87
C TYR A 247 4.93 -5.05 -16.33
N PHE A 248 5.34 -6.28 -16.58
CA PHE A 248 5.58 -6.80 -17.92
C PHE A 248 4.73 -8.05 -18.16
N ASP A 249 4.17 -8.17 -19.34
CA ASP A 249 3.54 -9.40 -19.78
C ASP A 249 4.55 -10.47 -20.19
N SER A 250 4.12 -11.70 -20.52
CA SER A 250 5.01 -12.79 -20.92
C SER A 250 5.68 -12.58 -22.30
N SER A 251 5.34 -11.53 -23.04
CA SER A 251 5.99 -11.12 -24.28
C SER A 251 6.91 -9.88 -24.12
N ASP A 252 7.23 -9.52 -22.87
CA ASP A 252 8.02 -8.34 -22.49
C ASP A 252 7.37 -6.98 -22.86
N LEU A 253 6.04 -6.94 -23.05
CA LEU A 253 5.30 -5.69 -23.12
C LEU A 253 5.25 -5.05 -21.73
N CYS A 254 5.78 -3.83 -21.57
CA CYS A 254 5.61 -3.06 -20.36
C CYS A 254 4.18 -2.52 -20.29
N MET A 255 3.40 -3.04 -19.32
CA MET A 255 1.98 -2.73 -19.16
C MET A 255 1.72 -1.53 -18.23
N ALA A 256 2.56 -1.36 -17.22
CA ALA A 256 2.53 -0.21 -16.33
C ALA A 256 3.93 0.05 -15.75
N ARG A 257 4.27 1.33 -15.61
CA ARG A 257 5.55 1.76 -15.05
C ARG A 257 5.39 2.40 -13.67
N ASP A 258 6.50 2.52 -12.94
CA ASP A 258 6.57 3.11 -11.61
C ASP A 258 5.48 2.55 -10.68
N PHE A 259 5.39 1.21 -10.63
CA PHE A 259 4.43 0.52 -9.77
C PHE A 259 3.01 1.07 -9.93
N ASN A 260 2.49 0.99 -11.16
CA ASN A 260 1.13 1.42 -11.52
C ASN A 260 0.88 2.94 -11.40
N HIS A 261 1.94 3.76 -11.65
CA HIS A 261 1.77 5.21 -11.79
C HIS A 261 1.17 5.59 -13.16
N LEU A 262 1.62 4.91 -14.22
CA LEU A 262 1.19 5.17 -15.59
C LEU A 262 1.02 3.87 -16.36
N ASP A 263 -0.19 3.66 -16.89
CA ASP A 263 -0.54 2.49 -17.67
C ASP A 263 -0.18 2.65 -19.14
N ALA A 264 0.08 1.52 -19.80
CA ALA A 264 0.37 1.49 -21.23
C ALA A 264 -0.90 1.74 -22.07
N ASP A 265 -0.74 2.46 -23.19
CA ASP A 265 -1.85 2.71 -24.13
C ASP A 265 -2.42 1.43 -24.74
N GLN A 266 -1.56 0.41 -24.94
CA GLN A 266 -1.99 -0.86 -25.54
C GLN A 266 -2.95 -1.66 -24.64
N THR A 267 -2.82 -1.56 -23.33
CA THR A 267 -3.59 -2.38 -22.36
C THR A 267 -4.74 -1.62 -21.68
N LYS A 268 -5.01 -0.40 -22.16
CA LYS A 268 -6.04 0.48 -21.60
C LYS A 268 -7.45 -0.12 -21.68
N ILE A 269 -8.26 0.28 -20.73
CA ILE A 269 -9.68 -0.03 -20.73
C ILE A 269 -10.43 0.96 -21.63
N THR A 270 -11.23 0.41 -22.53
CA THR A 270 -12.20 1.15 -23.37
C THR A 270 -13.62 0.71 -23.03
N PRO A 271 -14.68 1.46 -23.38
CA PRO A 271 -16.07 1.13 -23.01
C PRO A 271 -16.58 -0.22 -23.53
N ASP A 272 -15.94 -0.77 -24.55
CA ASP A 272 -16.29 -2.05 -25.18
C ASP A 272 -15.58 -3.25 -24.55
N VAL A 273 -14.65 -3.04 -23.60
CA VAL A 273 -13.96 -4.11 -22.88
C VAL A 273 -14.96 -4.82 -21.96
N THR A 274 -15.07 -6.14 -22.12
CA THR A 274 -15.92 -7.01 -21.30
C THR A 274 -15.12 -8.01 -20.48
N ASP A 275 -13.82 -8.14 -20.76
CA ASP A 275 -12.91 -9.11 -20.15
C ASP A 275 -11.63 -8.38 -19.73
N LEU A 276 -11.39 -8.33 -18.44
CA LEU A 276 -10.33 -7.50 -17.86
C LEU A 276 -9.70 -8.11 -16.60
N TYR A 277 -8.52 -7.63 -16.27
CA TYR A 277 -7.92 -7.84 -14.96
C TYR A 277 -7.97 -6.56 -14.14
N LEU A 278 -8.52 -6.66 -12.91
CA LEU A 278 -8.30 -5.64 -11.88
C LEU A 278 -6.93 -5.87 -11.26
N ASN A 279 -6.17 -4.80 -11.09
CA ASN A 279 -4.92 -4.81 -10.35
C ASN A 279 -5.09 -3.97 -9.08
N LEU A 280 -4.57 -4.46 -7.96
CA LEU A 280 -4.44 -3.71 -6.71
C LEU A 280 -3.02 -3.82 -6.21
N ASP A 281 -2.48 -2.70 -5.74
CA ASP A 281 -1.13 -2.62 -5.20
C ASP A 281 -1.12 -1.87 -3.87
N ALA A 282 -0.35 -2.38 -2.92
CA ALA A 282 -0.21 -1.74 -1.63
C ALA A 282 1.25 -1.66 -1.18
N ALA A 283 1.60 -0.52 -0.59
CA ALA A 283 2.87 -0.33 0.08
C ALA A 283 2.97 -1.23 1.34
N PRO A 284 4.19 -1.50 1.85
CA PRO A 284 4.40 -2.47 2.95
C PRO A 284 3.58 -2.24 4.22
N LEU A 285 3.17 -0.99 4.52
CA LEU A 285 2.38 -0.67 5.73
C LEU A 285 0.93 -1.17 5.71
N VAL A 286 0.40 -1.58 4.58
CA VAL A 286 -0.94 -2.17 4.51
C VAL A 286 -0.84 -3.62 4.97
N SER A 287 -1.61 -4.00 5.99
CA SER A 287 -1.61 -5.38 6.48
C SER A 287 -2.19 -6.34 5.42
N ALA A 288 -1.85 -7.61 5.52
CA ALA A 288 -2.40 -8.63 4.63
C ALA A 288 -3.92 -8.75 4.73
N ALA A 289 -4.46 -8.63 5.95
CA ALA A 289 -5.89 -8.66 6.20
C ALA A 289 -6.60 -7.44 5.59
N ASP A 290 -6.03 -6.23 5.76
CA ASP A 290 -6.56 -5.03 5.12
C ASP A 290 -6.52 -5.13 3.60
N PHE A 291 -5.41 -5.64 3.04
CA PHE A 291 -5.28 -5.78 1.59
C PHE A 291 -6.30 -6.76 1.00
N LYS A 292 -6.52 -7.89 1.70
CA LYS A 292 -7.57 -8.85 1.33
C LYS A 292 -8.96 -8.20 1.36
N ALA A 293 -9.27 -7.43 2.41
CA ALA A 293 -10.53 -6.72 2.51
C ALA A 293 -10.71 -5.68 1.38
N CYS A 294 -9.63 -4.99 0.98
CA CYS A 294 -9.66 -4.09 -0.17
C CYS A 294 -9.98 -4.81 -1.48
N ILE A 295 -9.41 -6.00 -1.70
CA ILE A 295 -9.69 -6.82 -2.89
C ILE A 295 -11.17 -7.23 -2.91
N GLU A 296 -11.66 -7.77 -1.79
CA GLU A 296 -13.06 -8.21 -1.68
C GLU A 296 -14.03 -7.06 -1.90
N GLU A 297 -13.75 -5.89 -1.33
CA GLU A 297 -14.59 -4.69 -1.52
C GLU A 297 -14.55 -4.20 -2.97
N LEU A 298 -13.37 -4.15 -3.62
CA LEU A 298 -13.29 -3.72 -5.02
C LEU A 298 -14.05 -4.66 -5.94
N VAL A 299 -13.85 -5.96 -5.80
CA VAL A 299 -14.54 -6.97 -6.61
C VAL A 299 -16.05 -6.84 -6.44
N ALA A 300 -16.55 -6.78 -5.20
CA ALA A 300 -17.96 -6.62 -4.91
C ALA A 300 -18.54 -5.32 -5.53
N LEU A 301 -17.82 -4.20 -5.38
CA LEU A 301 -18.24 -2.92 -5.93
C LEU A 301 -18.31 -2.95 -7.47
N VAL A 302 -17.27 -3.49 -8.12
CA VAL A 302 -17.24 -3.59 -9.59
C VAL A 302 -18.36 -4.52 -10.10
N GLN A 303 -18.59 -5.66 -9.43
CA GLN A 303 -19.70 -6.56 -9.79
C GLN A 303 -21.08 -5.90 -9.63
N GLU A 304 -21.27 -5.10 -8.59
CA GLU A 304 -22.53 -4.37 -8.36
C GLU A 304 -22.75 -3.26 -9.39
N VAL A 305 -21.68 -2.57 -9.78
CA VAL A 305 -21.75 -1.36 -10.63
C VAL A 305 -21.62 -1.69 -12.12
N CYS A 306 -20.74 -2.62 -12.46
CA CYS A 306 -20.41 -3.00 -13.84
C CYS A 306 -20.88 -4.42 -14.20
N GLY A 307 -21.40 -5.20 -13.24
CA GLY A 307 -21.69 -6.61 -13.45
C GLY A 307 -20.43 -7.46 -13.59
N GLY A 308 -20.58 -8.60 -14.27
CA GLY A 308 -19.49 -9.53 -14.52
C GLY A 308 -19.32 -10.56 -13.42
N THR A 309 -18.46 -11.53 -13.70
CA THR A 309 -18.11 -12.64 -12.80
C THR A 309 -16.60 -12.74 -12.65
N VAL A 310 -16.16 -13.13 -11.46
CA VAL A 310 -14.74 -13.47 -11.26
C VAL A 310 -14.47 -14.75 -12.05
N GLY A 311 -13.49 -14.70 -12.95
CA GLY A 311 -13.07 -15.85 -13.71
C GLY A 311 -12.54 -16.98 -12.80
N GLU A 312 -12.71 -18.21 -13.20
CA GLU A 312 -12.11 -19.32 -12.48
C GLU A 312 -10.59 -19.15 -12.45
N ARG A 313 -10.00 -19.48 -11.32
CA ARG A 313 -8.54 -19.50 -11.15
C ARG A 313 -7.97 -20.60 -12.04
N SER A 314 -7.56 -20.23 -13.26
CA SER A 314 -6.87 -21.17 -14.17
C SER A 314 -5.39 -21.22 -13.85
#